data_1e36aeb94ad12022ddabace5e103d867
#
_entry.id   1e36aeb94ad12022ddabace5e103d867
#
_cell.length_a   1.000
_cell.length_b   1.000
_cell.length_c   1.000
_cell.angle_alpha   90.00
_cell.angle_beta   90.00
_cell.angle_gamma   90.00
#
_symmetry.space_group_name_H-M   'P 1'
#
loop_
_entity.id
_entity.type
_entity.pdbx_description
1 polymer ?
#
loop_
_entity_poly.entity_id
_entity_poly.type
_entity_poly.pdbx_seq_one_letter_code
_entity_poly.pdbx_strand_id
1 'polypeptide(L)'
;RRSQGYHEAAQVLGELVLHDEGFFVLQEKPLALTPRETSVLTTLMQRRGRPVSRQQLYEQTFTLADDASQESIELYVHRLRKKLSGSNVAIVTLRGLGYSLECQPCV
;
A
#
# COMPACT_ATOMS: atom_id res chain seq x y z
N ARG A 1 3.93 -0.38 -29.92
CA ARG A 1 4.03 -0.40 -29.41
C ARG A 1 4.11 -0.43 -28.71
N ARG A 2 4.13 -0.38 -28.65
CA ARG A 2 4.36 -0.46 -28.00
C ARG A 2 4.61 -0.46 -27.10
N SER A 3 4.70 -0.53 -26.95
CA SER A 3 4.99 -0.49 -26.19
C SER A 3 5.29 -0.51 -25.55
N GLN A 4 5.39 -0.34 -25.54
CA GLN A 4 6.08 -0.54 -24.90
C GLN A 4 6.27 -0.90 -23.68
N GLY A 5 6.67 -1.68 -23.40
CA GLY A 5 6.75 -2.48 -22.21
C GLY A 5 7.04 -1.80 -20.95
N TYR A 6 7.66 -0.73 -20.96
CA TYR A 6 8.00 0.02 -19.77
C TYR A 6 6.81 0.49 -18.99
N HIS A 7 5.68 0.49 -19.56
CA HIS A 7 4.48 0.91 -18.88
C HIS A 7 4.01 -0.09 -17.84
N GLU A 8 4.49 -1.30 -17.94
CA GLU A 8 4.08 -2.32 -17.01
C GLU A 8 4.58 -2.06 -15.61
N ALA A 9 5.55 -1.17 -15.47
CA ALA A 9 6.08 -0.90 -14.15
C ALA A 9 5.08 -0.19 -13.25
N ALA A 10 4.13 0.53 -13.82
CA ALA A 10 3.11 1.19 -13.01
C ALA A 10 2.03 0.20 -12.61
N GLN A 11 1.60 0.27 -11.36
CA GLN A 11 0.52 -0.57 -10.84
C GLN A 11 -0.67 0.30 -10.48
N VAL A 12 -1.85 -0.16 -10.80
CA VAL A 12 -3.07 0.61 -10.59
C VAL A 12 -4.08 -0.24 -9.80
N LEU A 13 -4.67 0.37 -8.79
CA LEU A 13 -5.76 -0.24 -8.05
C LEU A 13 -6.79 0.87 -7.80
N GLY A 14 -7.89 0.86 -8.57
CA GLY A 14 -8.87 1.91 -8.45
C GLY A 14 -8.26 3.27 -8.71
N GLU A 15 -8.42 4.17 -7.76
CA GLU A 15 -7.89 5.53 -7.89
C GLU A 15 -6.44 5.66 -7.44
N LEU A 16 -5.85 4.57 -6.94
CA LEU A 16 -4.49 4.57 -6.46
C LEU A 16 -3.54 4.03 -7.53
N VAL A 17 -2.48 4.78 -7.81
CA VAL A 17 -1.48 4.39 -8.80
C VAL A 17 -0.11 4.39 -8.12
N LEU A 18 0.63 3.31 -8.28
CA LEU A 18 2.02 3.23 -7.86
C LEU A 18 2.89 3.34 -9.12
N HIS A 19 3.66 4.40 -9.20
CA HIS A 19 4.58 4.59 -10.32
C HIS A 19 5.83 3.76 -10.13
N ASP A 20 6.47 3.42 -11.25
CA ASP A 20 7.69 2.63 -11.21
C ASP A 20 8.83 3.36 -10.48
N GLU A 21 8.71 4.66 -10.33
CA GLU A 21 9.70 5.44 -9.59
C GLU A 21 9.51 5.34 -8.08
N GLY A 22 8.45 4.68 -7.63
CA GLY A 22 8.27 4.39 -6.21
C GLY A 22 7.38 5.35 -5.46
N PHE A 23 6.66 6.22 -6.15
CA PHE A 23 5.73 7.11 -5.47
C PHE A 23 4.29 6.78 -5.84
N PHE A 24 3.38 7.20 -4.98
CA PHE A 24 1.96 6.93 -5.18
C PHE A 24 1.21 8.19 -5.59
N VAL A 25 0.19 7.99 -6.43
CA VAL A 25 -0.74 9.03 -6.82
C VAL A 25 -2.13 8.55 -6.48
N LEU A 26 -2.92 9.39 -5.85
CA LEU A 26 -4.30 9.08 -5.48
C LEU A 26 -5.21 10.16 -6.04
N GLN A 27 -6.20 9.74 -6.83
CA GLN A 27 -7.13 10.68 -7.46
C GLN A 27 -6.38 11.76 -8.25
N GLU A 28 -5.35 11.33 -8.98
CA GLU A 28 -4.53 12.19 -9.85
C GLU A 28 -3.69 13.22 -9.10
N LYS A 29 -3.53 13.03 -7.80
CA LYS A 29 -2.70 13.91 -6.98
C LYS A 29 -1.62 13.10 -6.28
N PRO A 30 -0.39 13.62 -6.20
CA PRO A 30 0.66 12.90 -5.47
C PRO A 30 0.24 12.67 -4.03
N LEU A 31 0.48 11.47 -3.55
CA LEU A 31 0.14 11.11 -2.18
C LEU A 31 1.39 11.26 -1.31
N ALA A 32 1.33 12.17 -0.34
CA ALA A 32 2.47 12.42 0.54
C ALA A 32 2.56 11.33 1.59
N LEU A 33 3.62 10.53 1.52
CA LEU A 33 3.84 9.42 2.44
C LEU A 33 5.25 9.51 3.02
N THR A 34 5.38 9.08 4.29
CA THR A 34 6.71 8.88 4.85
C THR A 34 7.31 7.61 4.26
N PRO A 35 8.65 7.42 4.36
CA PRO A 35 9.26 6.20 3.82
C PRO A 35 8.66 4.91 4.38
N ARG A 36 8.32 4.90 5.67
CA ARG A 36 7.70 3.71 6.27
C ARG A 36 6.30 3.47 5.72
N GLU A 37 5.51 4.53 5.59
CA GLU A 37 4.17 4.40 5.01
C GLU A 37 4.26 3.92 3.57
N THR A 38 5.25 4.43 2.84
CA THR A 38 5.44 4.00 1.46
C THR A 38 5.76 2.51 1.39
N SER A 39 6.62 2.02 2.29
CA SER A 39 6.97 0.60 2.32
C SER A 39 5.75 -0.26 2.60
N VAL A 40 4.94 0.13 3.58
CA VAL A 40 3.74 -0.63 3.92
C VAL A 40 2.77 -0.66 2.74
N LEU A 41 2.50 0.50 2.16
CA LEU A 41 1.55 0.58 1.07
C LEU A 41 2.06 -0.13 -0.18
N THR A 42 3.37 -0.04 -0.45
CA THR A 42 3.96 -0.75 -1.59
C THR A 42 3.78 -2.25 -1.45
N THR A 43 4.06 -2.79 -0.27
CA THR A 43 3.90 -4.22 -0.03
C THR A 43 2.45 -4.64 -0.22
N LEU A 44 1.52 -3.85 0.29
CA LEU A 44 0.09 -4.13 0.11
C LEU A 44 -0.31 -4.05 -1.36
N MET A 45 0.24 -3.07 -2.08
CA MET A 45 -0.08 -2.90 -3.50
C MET A 45 0.43 -4.06 -4.34
N GLN A 46 1.62 -4.56 -4.03
CA GLN A 46 2.20 -5.69 -4.75
C GLN A 46 1.38 -6.96 -4.53
N ARG A 47 0.68 -7.04 -3.44
CA ARG A 47 -0.15 -8.19 -3.10
C ARG A 47 -1.63 -7.84 -3.04
N ARG A 48 -2.03 -6.85 -3.81
CA ARG A 48 -3.42 -6.40 -3.78
C ARG A 48 -4.36 -7.58 -4.05
N GLY A 49 -5.44 -7.60 -3.28
CA GLY A 49 -6.38 -8.70 -3.38
C GLY A 49 -5.99 -9.91 -2.58
N ARG A 50 -4.84 -9.89 -1.89
CA ARG A 50 -4.38 -11.00 -1.05
C ARG A 50 -4.02 -10.49 0.32
N PRO A 51 -4.25 -11.29 1.36
CA PRO A 51 -3.87 -10.88 2.71
C PRO A 51 -2.36 -10.82 2.88
N VAL A 52 -1.91 -9.80 3.59
CA VAL A 52 -0.50 -9.66 3.97
C VAL A 52 -0.49 -9.58 5.49
N SER A 53 0.27 -10.48 6.13
CA SER A 53 0.30 -10.51 7.57
C SER A 53 1.04 -9.30 8.12
N ARG A 54 0.75 -8.98 9.38
CA ARG A 54 1.45 -7.89 10.07
C ARG A 54 2.95 -8.16 10.10
N GLN A 55 3.32 -9.41 10.30
CA GLN A 55 4.73 -9.78 10.31
C GLN A 55 5.39 -9.52 8.95
N GLN A 56 4.72 -9.86 7.86
CA GLN A 56 5.27 -9.61 6.53
C GLN A 56 5.46 -8.12 6.27
N LEU A 57 4.49 -7.33 6.69
CA LEU A 57 4.61 -5.88 6.55
C LEU A 57 5.77 -5.35 7.39
N TYR A 58 5.92 -5.89 8.59
CA TYR A 58 7.00 -5.48 9.47
C TYR A 58 8.36 -5.80 8.84
N GLU A 59 8.51 -7.01 8.28
CA GLU A 59 9.77 -7.44 7.69
C GLU A 59 10.14 -6.61 6.46
N GLN A 60 9.15 -6.15 5.71
CA GLN A 60 9.38 -5.32 4.53
C GLN A 60 9.64 -3.86 4.88
N THR A 61 9.19 -3.43 6.05
CA THR A 61 9.27 -2.03 6.44
C THR A 61 10.46 -1.73 7.34
N PHE A 62 10.79 -2.66 8.22
CA PHE A 62 11.85 -2.49 9.20
C PHE A 62 12.98 -3.48 8.95
N THR A 63 14.20 -3.09 9.38
CA THR A 63 15.34 -3.98 9.33
C THR A 63 15.61 -4.52 10.74
N LEU A 64 16.55 -5.45 10.84
CA LEU A 64 16.94 -5.96 12.14
C LEU A 64 17.55 -4.89 13.04
N ALA A 65 18.04 -3.82 12.45
CA ALA A 65 18.62 -2.72 13.21
C ALA A 65 17.56 -1.78 13.79
N ASP A 66 16.33 -1.87 13.30
CA ASP A 66 15.27 -1.01 13.78
C ASP A 66 14.75 -1.53 15.12
N ASP A 67 14.56 -0.60 16.04
CA ASP A 67 14.05 -0.94 17.38
C ASP A 67 12.54 -0.68 17.40
N ALA A 68 11.80 -1.46 16.63
CA ALA A 68 10.37 -1.30 16.52
C ALA A 68 9.69 -2.65 16.69
N SER A 69 8.41 -2.62 17.04
CA SER A 69 7.61 -3.83 17.18
C SER A 69 6.62 -3.95 16.03
N GLN A 70 6.06 -5.14 15.88
CA GLN A 70 5.04 -5.37 14.85
C GLN A 70 3.81 -4.49 15.07
N GLU A 71 3.61 -4.03 16.29
CA GLU A 71 2.49 -3.15 16.58
C GLU A 71 2.61 -1.81 15.88
N SER A 72 3.82 -1.42 15.51
CA SER A 72 4.03 -0.19 14.74
C SER A 72 3.33 -0.24 13.40
N ILE A 73 3.16 -1.43 12.85
CA ILE A 73 2.47 -1.59 11.58
C ILE A 73 1.02 -1.10 11.68
N GLU A 74 0.37 -1.35 12.82
CA GLU A 74 -1.00 -0.88 13.00
C GLU A 74 -1.10 0.64 12.93
N LEU A 75 -0.09 1.32 13.45
CA LEU A 75 -0.06 2.78 13.37
C LEU A 75 0.05 3.25 11.93
N TYR A 76 0.93 2.62 11.16
CA TYR A 76 1.10 3.01 9.76
C TYR A 76 -0.13 2.69 8.93
N VAL A 77 -0.78 1.54 9.20
CA VAL A 77 -2.02 1.20 8.53
C VAL A 77 -3.10 2.23 8.85
N HIS A 78 -3.17 2.66 10.10
CA HIS A 78 -4.15 3.67 10.51
C HIS A 78 -3.91 4.98 9.75
N ARG A 79 -2.66 5.40 9.66
CA ARG A 79 -2.32 6.62 8.94
C ARG A 79 -2.65 6.52 7.45
N LEU A 80 -2.35 5.36 6.87
CA LEU A 80 -2.66 5.15 5.47
C LEU A 80 -4.16 5.15 5.21
N ARG A 81 -4.94 4.58 6.13
CA ARG A 81 -6.39 4.60 6.00
C ARG A 81 -6.92 6.02 5.93
N LYS A 82 -6.36 6.91 6.75
CA LYS A 82 -6.76 8.30 6.71
C LYS A 82 -6.40 8.97 5.39
N LYS A 83 -5.23 8.65 4.88
CA LYS A 83 -4.77 9.25 3.62
C LYS A 83 -5.54 8.73 2.43
N LEU A 84 -6.03 7.49 2.50
CA LEU A 84 -6.84 6.90 1.43
C LEU A 84 -8.32 7.23 1.58
N SER A 85 -8.70 7.87 2.66
CA SER A 85 -10.09 8.22 2.91
C SER A 85 -10.61 9.13 1.80
N GLY A 86 -11.86 8.90 1.39
CA GLY A 86 -12.45 9.66 0.31
C GLY A 86 -12.22 9.08 -1.07
N SER A 87 -11.43 8.01 -1.15
CA SER A 87 -11.19 7.33 -2.42
C SER A 87 -11.90 5.97 -2.41
N ASN A 88 -11.82 5.27 -3.54
CA ASN A 88 -12.42 3.94 -3.61
C ASN A 88 -11.43 2.84 -3.19
N VAL A 89 -10.28 3.23 -2.64
CA VAL A 89 -9.26 2.28 -2.19
C VAL A 89 -9.24 2.26 -0.67
N ALA A 90 -9.16 1.06 -0.10
CA ALA A 90 -9.19 0.91 1.34
C ALA A 90 -8.30 -0.25 1.78
N ILE A 91 -7.78 -0.14 3.00
CA ILE A 91 -7.05 -1.23 3.63
C ILE A 91 -8.03 -1.96 4.53
N VAL A 92 -8.24 -3.23 4.24
CA VAL A 92 -9.19 -4.06 4.98
C VAL A 92 -8.42 -4.93 5.96
N THR A 93 -8.91 -5.00 7.20
CA THR A 93 -8.34 -5.90 8.19
C THR A 93 -9.01 -7.25 8.07
N LEU A 94 -8.20 -8.29 7.88
CA LEU A 94 -8.69 -9.65 7.77
C LEU A 94 -8.25 -10.39 9.03
N ARG A 95 -9.22 -10.70 9.87
CA ARG A 95 -8.95 -11.30 11.17
C ARG A 95 -8.18 -12.60 11.03
N GLY A 96 -7.05 -12.69 11.70
CA GLY A 96 -6.22 -13.87 11.66
C GLY A 96 -5.34 -13.98 10.43
N LEU A 97 -5.51 -13.10 9.44
CA LEU A 97 -4.73 -13.14 8.21
C LEU A 97 -3.87 -11.90 7.99
N GLY A 98 -4.32 -10.74 8.47
CA GLY A 98 -3.57 -9.52 8.33
C GLY A 98 -4.36 -8.43 7.63
N TYR A 99 -3.75 -7.81 6.63
CA TYR A 99 -4.35 -6.68 5.92
C TYR A 99 -4.38 -6.93 4.42
N SER A 100 -5.31 -6.31 3.75
CA SER A 100 -5.41 -6.41 2.31
C SER A 100 -5.78 -5.05 1.73
N LEU A 101 -5.13 -4.68 0.65
CA LEU A 101 -5.47 -3.44 -0.06
C LEU A 101 -6.48 -3.78 -1.13
N GLU A 102 -7.64 -3.15 -1.06
CA GLU A 102 -8.74 -3.46 -1.95
C GLU A 102 -9.35 -2.21 -2.52
N CYS A 103 -9.90 -2.35 -3.70
CA CYS A 103 -10.62 -1.28 -4.37
C CYS A 103 -12.11 -1.61 -4.34
N GLN A 104 -12.89 -0.66 -3.88
CA GLN A 104 -14.34 -0.84 -3.86
C GLN A 104 -14.89 -0.57 -5.24
N PRO A 105 -15.87 -1.35 -5.67
CA PRO A 105 -16.46 -1.11 -6.98
C PRO A 105 -17.10 0.28 -7.04
N CYS A 106 -16.91 0.90 -8.17
CA CYS A 106 -17.50 2.18 -8.43
C CYS A 106 -18.94 1.94 -8.90
N VAL A 107 -19.88 2.47 -8.17
CA VAL A 107 -21.29 2.25 -8.49
C VAL A 107 -21.89 3.43 -9.21
#